data_fbe19013c2f90d6a97d2262cb74bd247
#
_entry.id   fbe19013c2f90d6a97d2262cb74bd247
#
_cell.length_a   1.000
_cell.length_b   1.000
_cell.length_c   1.000
_cell.angle_alpha   90.00
_cell.angle_beta   90.00
_cell.angle_gamma   90.00
#
_symmetry.space_group_name_H-M   'P 1'
#
loop_
_entity.id
_entity.type
_entity.pdbx_description
1 polymer ?
#
loop_
_entity_poly.entity_id
_entity_poly.type
_entity_poly.pdbx_seq_one_letter_code
_entity_poly.pdbx_strand_id
1 'polypeptide(L)'
;LFLVDLFIVLASCLVFDAQTGLFSLCGLLAKSLVVDNVIESINMCKYFTIICNDPEPICDFITQKLNRSATVYHAEGAYQHNDKAVILSVMKRSQAVELRNFIHENQPSAFIAITNSSEIIGKGFRGLN
;
A
#
# COMPACT_ATOMS: atom_id res chain seq x y z
N LEU A 1 9.67 16.40 15.37
CA LEU A 1 9.70 17.36 14.27
C LEU A 1 8.55 18.36 14.36
N PHE A 2 7.32 17.87 14.47
CA PHE A 2 6.17 18.76 14.58
C PHE A 2 6.22 19.68 15.80
N LEU A 3 6.61 19.14 16.95
CA LEU A 3 6.70 19.91 18.19
C LEU A 3 7.76 21.00 18.09
N VAL A 4 8.91 20.70 17.50
CA VAL A 4 9.99 21.68 17.30
C VAL A 4 9.54 22.77 16.33
N ASP A 5 8.92 22.39 15.23
CA ASP A 5 8.40 23.35 14.24
C ASP A 5 7.31 24.23 14.83
N LEU A 6 6.42 23.66 15.62
CA LEU A 6 5.37 24.40 16.32
C LEU A 6 5.98 25.42 17.29
N PHE A 7 7.03 25.04 18.02
CA PHE A 7 7.71 25.91 18.94
C PHE A 7 8.36 27.09 18.23
N ILE A 8 8.99 26.84 17.08
CA ILE A 8 9.61 27.88 16.25
C ILE A 8 8.55 28.86 15.75
N VAL A 9 7.40 28.38 15.31
CA VAL A 9 6.29 29.21 14.84
C VAL A 9 5.74 30.09 15.96
N LEU A 10 5.55 29.51 17.15
CA LEU A 10 5.10 30.27 18.30
C LEU A 10 6.08 31.38 18.68
N ALA A 11 7.37 31.08 18.65
CA ALA A 11 8.42 32.09 18.88
C ALA A 11 8.38 33.19 17.81
N SER A 12 8.13 32.83 16.57
CA SER A 12 7.98 33.79 15.46
C SER A 12 6.78 34.71 15.68
N CYS A 13 5.68 34.20 16.20
CA CYS A 13 4.50 35.01 16.51
C CYS A 13 4.79 36.07 17.57
N LEU A 14 5.69 35.81 18.49
CA LEU A 14 6.09 36.77 19.53
C LEU A 14 7.03 37.85 19.00
N VAL A 15 7.83 37.51 18.01
CA VAL A 15 8.84 38.40 17.42
C VAL A 15 8.25 39.24 16.27
N PHE A 16 7.41 38.64 15.45
CA PHE A 16 6.79 39.26 14.29
C PHE A 16 5.32 39.56 14.55
N ASP A 17 4.66 40.15 13.56
CA ASP A 17 3.23 40.40 13.62
C ASP A 17 2.44 39.07 13.73
N ALA A 18 1.32 39.12 14.45
CA ALA A 18 0.45 37.96 14.63
C ALA A 18 -0.03 37.40 13.28
N GLN A 19 -0.24 38.26 12.28
CA GLN A 19 -0.65 37.84 10.95
C GLN A 19 0.40 36.96 10.27
N THR A 20 1.67 37.38 10.32
CA THR A 20 2.78 36.57 9.76
C THR A 20 2.91 35.24 10.47
N GLY A 21 2.78 35.22 11.79
CA GLY A 21 2.83 34.00 12.56
C GLY A 21 1.70 33.06 12.22
N LEU A 22 0.50 33.60 11.98
CA LEU A 22 -0.67 32.80 11.60
C LEU A 22 -0.48 32.15 10.24
N PHE A 23 0.04 32.88 9.25
CA PHE A 23 0.34 32.32 7.93
C PHE A 23 1.39 31.22 8.03
N SER A 24 2.43 31.42 8.83
CA SER A 24 3.47 30.41 9.04
C SER A 24 2.88 29.13 9.67
N LEU A 25 1.98 29.28 10.63
CA LEU A 25 1.33 28.16 11.30
C LEU A 25 0.47 27.37 10.31
N CYS A 26 -0.34 28.06 9.49
CA CYS A 26 -1.16 27.41 8.47
C CYS A 26 -0.32 26.66 7.45
N GLY A 27 0.78 27.27 6.99
CA GLY A 27 1.70 26.63 6.06
C GLY A 27 2.36 25.38 6.65
N LEU A 28 2.76 25.46 7.92
CA LEU A 28 3.36 24.34 8.61
C LEU A 28 2.39 23.17 8.78
N LEU A 29 1.15 23.46 9.18
CA LEU A 29 0.12 22.42 9.32
C LEU A 29 -0.18 21.75 7.99
N ALA A 30 -0.35 22.54 6.93
CA ALA A 30 -0.60 22.01 5.59
C ALA A 30 0.56 21.12 5.13
N LYS A 31 1.79 21.58 5.32
CA LYS A 31 2.99 20.83 4.96
C LYS A 31 3.05 19.49 5.72
N SER A 32 2.85 19.52 7.02
CA SER A 32 2.91 18.31 7.84
C SER A 32 1.88 17.27 7.43
N LEU A 33 0.63 17.71 7.21
CA LEU A 33 -0.44 16.80 6.81
C LEU A 33 -0.16 16.18 5.45
N VAL A 34 0.26 16.99 4.47
CA VAL A 34 0.52 16.49 3.11
C VAL A 34 1.73 15.56 3.10
N VAL A 35 2.82 15.95 3.72
CA VAL A 35 4.06 15.15 3.72
C VAL A 35 3.84 13.81 4.43
N ASP A 36 3.19 13.81 5.59
CA ASP A 36 2.94 12.60 6.34
C ASP A 36 2.06 11.63 5.56
N ASN A 37 1.00 12.13 4.92
CA ASN A 37 0.12 11.31 4.12
C ASN A 37 0.82 10.74 2.88
N VAL A 38 1.64 11.53 2.22
CA VAL A 38 2.40 11.08 1.04
C VAL A 38 3.41 10.00 1.43
N ILE A 39 4.17 10.21 2.52
CA ILE A 39 5.15 9.23 2.98
C ILE A 39 4.47 7.92 3.35
N GLU A 40 3.36 7.97 4.07
CA GLU A 40 2.60 6.79 4.44
C GLU A 40 2.10 6.04 3.21
N SER A 41 1.57 6.78 2.22
CA SER A 41 1.08 6.18 0.98
C SER A 41 2.20 5.51 0.17
N ILE A 42 3.38 6.11 0.14
CA ILE A 42 4.53 5.55 -0.59
C ILE A 42 5.04 4.28 0.09
N ASN A 43 5.10 4.29 1.42
CA ASN A 43 5.65 3.17 2.19
C ASN A 43 4.66 2.03 2.38
N MET A 44 3.37 2.27 2.16
CA MET A 44 2.35 1.26 2.37
C MET A 44 2.35 0.25 1.24
N CYS A 45 2.49 -1.03 1.59
CA CYS A 45 2.44 -2.14 0.66
C CYS A 45 1.11 -2.89 0.81
N LYS A 46 0.73 -3.59 -0.26
CA LYS A 46 -0.49 -4.40 -0.28
C LYS A 46 -0.13 -5.87 -0.26
N TYR A 47 -0.73 -6.60 0.65
CA TYR A 47 -0.61 -8.05 0.73
C TYR A 47 -1.87 -8.67 0.17
N PHE A 48 -1.71 -9.47 -0.87
CA PHE A 48 -2.83 -10.12 -1.55
C PHE A 48 -2.92 -11.58 -1.18
N THR A 49 -4.14 -12.01 -0.87
CA THR A 49 -4.51 -13.43 -0.82
C THR A 49 -5.62 -13.62 -1.84
N ILE A 50 -5.36 -14.38 -2.91
CA ILE A 50 -6.30 -14.58 -3.99
C ILE A 50 -6.69 -16.05 -4.03
N ILE A 51 -7.98 -16.33 -3.97
CA ILE A 51 -8.51 -17.68 -4.09
C ILE A 51 -9.25 -17.77 -5.42
N CYS A 52 -8.77 -18.65 -6.29
CA CYS A 52 -9.31 -18.78 -7.65
C CYS A 52 -9.27 -20.24 -8.12
N ASN A 53 -9.93 -20.51 -9.24
CA ASN A 53 -9.91 -21.84 -9.85
C ASN A 53 -8.72 -22.01 -10.78
N ASP A 54 -8.32 -20.96 -11.50
CA ASP A 54 -7.22 -20.99 -12.45
C ASP A 54 -6.18 -19.94 -12.09
N PRO A 55 -5.06 -20.34 -11.45
CA PRO A 55 -4.04 -19.40 -11.03
C PRO A 55 -3.08 -18.94 -12.13
N GLU A 56 -2.96 -19.68 -13.24
CA GLU A 56 -1.95 -19.39 -14.25
C GLU A 56 -2.00 -17.97 -14.81
N PRO A 57 -3.14 -17.46 -15.32
CA PRO A 57 -3.16 -16.11 -15.88
C PRO A 57 -2.80 -15.04 -14.87
N ILE A 58 -3.22 -15.22 -13.62
CA ILE A 58 -2.94 -14.27 -12.53
C ILE A 58 -1.48 -14.30 -12.17
N CYS A 59 -0.89 -15.47 -12.05
CA CYS A 59 0.55 -15.61 -11.76
C CYS A 59 1.41 -15.04 -12.88
N ASP A 60 1.04 -15.25 -14.12
CA ASP A 60 1.75 -14.69 -15.26
C ASP A 60 1.70 -13.17 -15.24
N PHE A 61 0.56 -12.60 -14.93
CA PHE A 61 0.43 -11.14 -14.80
C PHE A 61 1.31 -10.59 -13.69
N ILE A 62 1.33 -11.25 -12.53
CA ILE A 62 2.14 -10.81 -11.39
C ILE A 62 3.63 -10.89 -11.71
N THR A 63 4.08 -12.00 -12.28
CA THR A 63 5.52 -12.22 -12.49
C THR A 63 6.06 -11.48 -13.69
N GLN A 64 5.31 -11.40 -14.77
CA GLN A 64 5.80 -10.82 -16.02
C GLN A 64 5.50 -9.33 -16.15
N LYS A 65 4.28 -8.91 -15.83
CA LYS A 65 3.89 -7.52 -15.98
C LYS A 65 4.21 -6.68 -14.76
N LEU A 66 3.92 -7.17 -13.58
CA LEU A 66 4.20 -6.46 -12.34
C LEU A 66 5.60 -6.69 -11.81
N ASN A 67 6.28 -7.69 -12.32
CA ASN A 67 7.63 -8.07 -11.92
C ASN A 67 7.74 -8.33 -10.41
N ARG A 68 6.78 -9.06 -9.87
CA ARG A 68 6.73 -9.47 -8.47
C ARG A 68 6.64 -10.99 -8.39
N SER A 69 7.02 -11.54 -7.24
CA SER A 69 6.87 -12.98 -7.01
C SER A 69 5.49 -13.29 -6.47
N ALA A 70 5.03 -14.49 -6.78
CA ALA A 70 3.77 -15.01 -6.27
C ALA A 70 3.99 -16.43 -5.78
N THR A 71 3.39 -16.75 -4.65
CA THR A 71 3.43 -18.11 -4.10
C THR A 71 2.05 -18.73 -4.26
N VAL A 72 2.02 -19.91 -4.88
CA VAL A 72 0.76 -20.62 -5.13
C VAL A 72 0.76 -21.92 -4.33
N TYR A 73 -0.34 -22.20 -3.67
CA TYR A 73 -0.57 -23.52 -3.08
C TYR A 73 -1.99 -23.98 -3.38
N HIS A 74 -2.15 -25.28 -3.45
CA HIS A 74 -3.42 -25.88 -3.79
C HIS A 74 -4.28 -26.04 -2.54
N ALA A 75 -5.58 -25.80 -2.69
CA ALA A 75 -6.54 -25.88 -1.62
C ALA A 75 -7.82 -26.53 -2.11
N GLU A 76 -8.68 -26.90 -1.20
CA GLU A 76 -9.96 -27.50 -1.50
C GLU A 76 -11.07 -26.65 -0.90
N GLY A 77 -12.10 -26.37 -1.73
CA GLY A 77 -13.27 -25.65 -1.28
C GLY A 77 -14.10 -26.55 -0.33
N ALA A 78 -14.37 -26.06 0.87
CA ALA A 78 -15.06 -26.86 1.88
C ALA A 78 -16.51 -27.15 1.52
N TYR A 79 -17.15 -26.29 0.76
CA TYR A 79 -18.56 -26.42 0.45
C TYR A 79 -18.81 -27.44 -0.67
N GLN A 80 -18.09 -27.33 -1.79
CA GLN A 80 -18.27 -28.20 -2.96
C GLN A 80 -17.13 -29.19 -3.14
N HIS A 81 -16.13 -29.18 -2.29
CA HIS A 81 -14.94 -30.05 -2.38
C HIS A 81 -14.24 -29.95 -3.74
N ASN A 82 -14.30 -28.79 -4.37
CA ASN A 82 -13.63 -28.54 -5.63
C ASN A 82 -12.21 -28.02 -5.40
N ASP A 83 -11.36 -28.21 -6.39
CA ASP A 83 -9.99 -27.75 -6.33
C ASP A 83 -9.94 -26.22 -6.44
N LYS A 84 -9.17 -25.61 -5.57
CA LYS A 84 -8.90 -24.18 -5.55
C LYS A 84 -7.41 -23.93 -5.53
N ALA A 85 -6.99 -22.75 -5.96
CA ALA A 85 -5.62 -22.31 -5.85
C ALA A 85 -5.60 -21.02 -5.02
N VAL A 86 -4.63 -20.94 -4.11
CA VAL A 86 -4.44 -19.75 -3.27
C VAL A 86 -3.13 -19.11 -3.69
N ILE A 87 -3.17 -17.85 -4.07
CA ILE A 87 -2.02 -17.08 -4.51
C ILE A 87 -1.71 -16.02 -3.47
N LEU A 88 -0.47 -16.01 -2.98
CA LEU A 88 0.02 -14.99 -2.06
C LEU A 88 1.00 -14.10 -2.78
N SER A 89 0.81 -12.80 -2.72
CA SER A 89 1.71 -11.85 -3.35
C SER A 89 1.74 -10.55 -2.56
N VAL A 90 2.88 -9.87 -2.61
CA VAL A 90 3.07 -8.57 -1.98
C VAL A 90 3.51 -7.59 -3.05
N MET A 91 2.90 -6.41 -3.07
CA MET A 91 3.19 -5.42 -4.10
C MET A 91 2.90 -4.02 -3.60
N LYS A 92 3.34 -3.04 -4.37
CA LYS A 92 3.06 -1.63 -4.10
C LYS A 92 1.62 -1.29 -4.49
N ARG A 93 1.12 -0.17 -3.97
CA ARG A 93 -0.25 0.26 -4.18
C ARG A 93 -0.63 0.38 -5.66
N SER A 94 0.25 0.97 -6.48
CA SER A 94 -0.02 1.13 -7.90
C SER A 94 -0.16 -0.21 -8.62
N GLN A 95 0.69 -1.16 -8.26
CA GLN A 95 0.63 -2.52 -8.81
C GLN A 95 -0.61 -3.26 -8.33
N ALA A 96 -1.02 -3.01 -7.09
CA ALA A 96 -2.21 -3.62 -6.52
C ALA A 96 -3.47 -3.24 -7.29
N VAL A 97 -3.60 -1.99 -7.68
CA VAL A 97 -4.74 -1.52 -8.47
C VAL A 97 -4.79 -2.22 -9.83
N GLU A 98 -3.65 -2.34 -10.50
CA GLU A 98 -3.57 -3.04 -11.78
C GLU A 98 -3.96 -4.50 -11.66
N LEU A 99 -3.46 -5.19 -10.64
CA LEU A 99 -3.79 -6.60 -10.42
C LEU A 99 -5.27 -6.80 -10.10
N ARG A 100 -5.82 -5.94 -9.26
CA ARG A 100 -7.24 -6.03 -8.91
C ARG A 100 -8.12 -5.87 -10.15
N ASN A 101 -7.80 -4.90 -11.00
CA ASN A 101 -8.55 -4.68 -12.23
C ASN A 101 -8.43 -5.85 -13.19
N PHE A 102 -7.24 -6.42 -13.33
CA PHE A 102 -6.99 -7.58 -14.15
C PHE A 102 -7.83 -8.78 -13.71
N ILE A 103 -7.84 -9.06 -12.41
CA ILE A 103 -8.60 -10.18 -11.86
C ILE A 103 -10.10 -9.97 -12.06
N HIS A 104 -10.57 -8.76 -11.83
CA HIS A 104 -11.98 -8.42 -12.00
C HIS A 104 -12.45 -8.62 -13.44
N GLU A 105 -11.61 -8.29 -14.41
CA GLU A 105 -11.94 -8.44 -15.83
C GLU A 105 -11.88 -9.89 -16.29
N ASN A 106 -10.90 -10.66 -15.83
CA ASN A 106 -10.61 -12.00 -16.33
C ASN A 106 -11.24 -13.11 -15.48
N GLN A 107 -11.31 -12.91 -14.17
CA GLN A 107 -11.87 -13.91 -13.24
C GLN A 107 -12.72 -13.23 -12.17
N PRO A 108 -13.92 -12.74 -12.54
CA PRO A 108 -14.75 -12.01 -11.58
C PRO A 108 -15.24 -12.84 -10.39
N SER A 109 -15.19 -14.18 -10.50
CA SER A 109 -15.57 -15.07 -9.41
C SER A 109 -14.45 -15.32 -8.41
N ALA A 110 -13.23 -14.84 -8.67
CA ALA A 110 -12.11 -15.00 -7.76
C ALA A 110 -12.32 -14.17 -6.49
N PHE A 111 -11.92 -14.74 -5.36
CA PHE A 111 -11.98 -14.05 -4.08
C PHE A 111 -10.64 -13.39 -3.80
N ILE A 112 -10.66 -12.12 -3.47
CA ILE A 112 -9.45 -11.35 -3.20
C ILE A 112 -9.54 -10.74 -1.81
N ALA A 113 -8.57 -11.05 -0.95
CA ALA A 113 -8.39 -10.38 0.32
C ALA A 113 -7.15 -9.50 0.23
N ILE A 114 -7.31 -8.22 0.52
CA ILE A 114 -6.23 -7.24 0.44
C ILE A 114 -5.97 -6.70 1.85
N THR A 115 -4.74 -6.84 2.31
CA THR A 115 -4.33 -6.33 3.61
C THR A 115 -3.26 -5.26 3.41
N ASN A 116 -3.41 -4.15 4.10
CA ASN A 116 -2.41 -3.09 4.07
C ASN A 116 -1.30 -3.42 5.05
N SER A 117 -0.05 -3.21 4.62
CA SER A 117 1.10 -3.36 5.48
C SER A 117 2.08 -2.23 5.25
N SER A 118 2.50 -1.57 6.31
CA SER A 118 3.49 -0.49 6.25
C SER A 118 4.91 -1.00 6.41
N GLU A 119 5.09 -2.26 6.78
CA GLU A 119 6.40 -2.82 7.04
C GLU A 119 6.52 -4.21 6.44
N ILE A 120 7.16 -4.27 5.28
CA ILE A 120 7.47 -5.52 4.60
C ILE A 120 8.97 -5.54 4.32
N ILE A 121 9.64 -6.57 4.80
CA ILE A 121 11.08 -6.74 4.67
C ILE A 121 11.33 -7.90 3.72
N GLY A 122 12.11 -7.65 2.66
CA GLY A 122 12.44 -8.68 1.70
C GLY A 122 13.04 -8.08 0.44
N LYS A 123 13.40 -8.95 -0.49
CA LYS A 123 14.00 -8.52 -1.76
C LYS A 123 12.99 -7.69 -2.56
N GLY A 124 13.38 -6.50 -2.94
CA GLY A 124 12.51 -5.58 -3.67
C GLY A 124 11.66 -4.68 -2.80
N PHE A 125 11.78 -4.83 -1.48
CA PHE A 125 11.11 -3.99 -0.49
C PHE A 125 12.15 -3.43 0.46
N ARG A 126 11.78 -3.20 1.72
CA ARG A 126 12.73 -2.74 2.72
C ARG A 126 13.71 -3.86 3.04
N GLY A 127 14.99 -3.61 2.86
CA GLY A 127 16.01 -4.62 3.13
C GLY A 127 16.23 -4.89 4.60
N LEU A 128 16.86 -6.02 4.90
CA LEU A 128 17.24 -6.39 6.26
C LEU A 128 18.48 -5.64 6.75
N ASN A 129 19.15 -4.93 5.89
CA ASN A 129 20.39 -4.21 6.19
C ASN A 129 20.14 -2.91 6.92
#